data_be5cf1499cebca418642311ae91ab09d
#
_entry.id   be5cf1499cebca418642311ae91ab09d
#
_cell.length_a   1.000
_cell.length_b   1.000
_cell.length_c   1.000
_cell.angle_alpha   90.00
_cell.angle_beta   90.00
_cell.angle_gamma   90.00
#
_symmetry.space_group_name_H-M   'P 1'
#
loop_
_entity.id
_entity.type
_entity.pdbx_description
1 polymer ?
#
loop_
_entity_poly.entity_id
_entity_poly.type
_entity_poly.pdbx_seq_one_letter_code
_entity_poly.pdbx_strand_id
1 'polypeptide(L)'
;SLTRSLSITSAESAFEKAQGERVTLPCTFELSEEDVGTLDIEWVLIPADIQKKEETIILYSGDRIYNHYHPALAGRLQFTSSDPKSGDGSVDILNLKSADTGTYQCKVKKAPGVESLKIQLNVLVKPASTKCSIEGSQEIGKDIVLKCASQEGTPLLYYDWRRVVTGTQGLPATSVLNKNTGELLLKNASKDYSGTYSCVASNRVGTDECSVELNVTPPINTAGVIAGAILGTLLGLALLAFLVICCCKKHREKKYEKEVHHEIREDVLPPKSRSSTARSYIGSNRSSLGSMSPSNMEGYSKTPYSQVPSEDFERTSGQNQTIASSKVAAPNLSRMGAVPVMIPAQSKDGSIV
;
A
#
# COMPACT_ATOMS: atom_id res chain seq x y z
N SER A 1 8.64 -53.20 -42.13
CA SER A 1 8.68 -52.79 -40.68
C SER A 1 8.79 -51.31 -40.62
N LEU A 2 7.84 -50.68 -40.00
CA LEU A 2 7.99 -49.26 -39.62
C LEU A 2 9.11 -49.20 -38.60
N THR A 3 10.27 -48.68 -39.01
CA THR A 3 11.35 -48.32 -38.08
C THR A 3 10.83 -47.22 -37.19
N ARG A 4 10.66 -47.54 -35.91
CA ARG A 4 10.19 -46.59 -34.89
C ARG A 4 11.43 -45.76 -34.48
N SER A 5 11.49 -44.49 -34.87
CA SER A 5 12.55 -43.56 -34.42
C SER A 5 12.29 -43.08 -33.01
N LEU A 6 13.30 -42.52 -32.33
CA LEU A 6 13.14 -41.80 -31.09
C LEU A 6 11.87 -40.95 -31.12
N SER A 7 11.04 -41.04 -30.10
CA SER A 7 9.81 -40.24 -29.98
C SER A 7 9.55 -39.82 -28.54
N ILE A 8 9.10 -38.57 -28.35
CA ILE A 8 8.62 -38.07 -27.06
C ILE A 8 7.13 -38.45 -26.97
N THR A 9 6.78 -39.11 -25.88
CA THR A 9 5.41 -39.61 -25.62
C THR A 9 4.57 -38.70 -24.76
N SER A 10 5.17 -37.71 -24.08
CA SER A 10 4.46 -36.71 -23.28
C SER A 10 3.63 -35.78 -24.18
N ALA A 11 2.36 -35.58 -23.84
CA ALA A 11 1.43 -34.76 -24.63
C ALA A 11 1.10 -33.40 -23.98
N GLU A 12 1.32 -33.26 -22.68
CA GLU A 12 0.97 -32.05 -21.95
C GLU A 12 2.02 -30.96 -22.14
N SER A 13 1.57 -29.79 -22.64
CA SER A 13 2.47 -28.71 -23.07
C SER A 13 2.21 -27.36 -22.36
N ALA A 14 1.26 -27.31 -21.41
CA ALA A 14 0.95 -26.09 -20.69
C ALA A 14 0.57 -26.39 -19.24
N PHE A 15 1.19 -25.66 -18.31
CA PHE A 15 0.98 -25.79 -16.88
C PHE A 15 0.70 -24.42 -16.25
N GLU A 16 -0.30 -24.37 -15.38
CA GLU A 16 -0.56 -23.25 -14.49
C GLU A 16 -0.42 -23.73 -13.05
N LYS A 17 0.44 -23.07 -12.26
CA LYS A 17 0.75 -23.42 -10.87
C LYS A 17 0.83 -22.18 -10.01
N ALA A 18 0.51 -22.34 -8.72
CA ALA A 18 0.69 -21.26 -7.76
C ALA A 18 2.17 -21.09 -7.38
N GLN A 19 2.54 -19.86 -7.09
CA GLN A 19 3.84 -19.55 -6.50
C GLN A 19 4.04 -20.35 -5.20
N GLY A 20 5.22 -20.90 -4.99
CA GLY A 20 5.56 -21.74 -3.83
C GLY A 20 5.25 -23.22 -4.02
N GLU A 21 4.47 -23.61 -5.05
CA GLU A 21 4.21 -25.01 -5.37
C GLU A 21 5.39 -25.69 -6.07
N ARG A 22 5.23 -26.96 -6.34
CA ARG A 22 6.08 -27.78 -7.18
C ARG A 22 5.39 -28.06 -8.49
N VAL A 23 6.14 -28.14 -9.60
CA VAL A 23 5.68 -28.63 -10.89
C VAL A 23 6.61 -29.71 -11.41
N THR A 24 6.04 -30.74 -12.02
CA THR A 24 6.77 -31.71 -12.85
C THR A 24 6.51 -31.35 -14.31
N LEU A 25 7.56 -31.05 -15.07
CA LEU A 25 7.51 -30.84 -16.51
C LEU A 25 7.80 -32.19 -17.17
N PRO A 26 6.81 -32.80 -17.86
CA PRO A 26 6.97 -34.17 -18.37
C PRO A 26 7.83 -34.21 -19.64
N CYS A 27 8.71 -35.16 -19.70
CA CYS A 27 9.48 -35.50 -20.92
C CYS A 27 9.74 -37.01 -20.93
N THR A 28 8.71 -37.81 -21.19
CA THR A 28 8.84 -39.26 -21.39
C THR A 28 9.09 -39.54 -22.83
N PHE A 29 9.94 -40.52 -23.12
CA PHE A 29 10.36 -40.86 -24.51
C PHE A 29 10.60 -42.36 -24.68
N GLU A 30 10.52 -42.80 -25.90
CA GLU A 30 10.85 -44.15 -26.31
C GLU A 30 12.04 -44.11 -27.30
N LEU A 31 13.03 -44.97 -27.07
CA LEU A 31 14.20 -45.10 -27.91
C LEU A 31 13.96 -46.18 -28.98
N SER A 32 14.57 -46.03 -30.14
CA SER A 32 14.61 -47.04 -31.18
C SER A 32 15.84 -47.95 -30.99
N GLU A 33 15.76 -49.16 -31.56
CA GLU A 33 16.93 -50.06 -31.64
C GLU A 33 18.05 -49.49 -32.53
N GLU A 34 17.70 -48.55 -33.44
CA GLU A 34 18.64 -47.87 -34.31
C GLU A 34 19.39 -46.72 -33.64
N ASP A 35 18.91 -46.27 -32.47
CA ASP A 35 19.50 -45.19 -31.68
C ASP A 35 20.71 -45.71 -30.87
N VAL A 36 21.88 -45.72 -31.48
CA VAL A 36 23.11 -46.35 -30.93
C VAL A 36 24.06 -45.37 -30.24
N GLY A 37 23.86 -44.06 -30.39
CA GLY A 37 24.72 -43.03 -29.82
C GLY A 37 24.54 -42.86 -28.29
N THR A 38 25.31 -41.95 -27.71
CA THR A 38 25.13 -41.50 -26.33
C THR A 38 23.79 -40.80 -26.18
N LEU A 39 23.11 -41.07 -25.08
CA LEU A 39 21.86 -40.39 -24.76
C LEU A 39 22.18 -39.07 -24.06
N ASP A 40 21.67 -37.99 -24.65
CA ASP A 40 21.67 -36.66 -24.05
C ASP A 40 20.23 -36.17 -23.85
N ILE A 41 19.89 -35.72 -22.66
CA ILE A 41 18.61 -35.10 -22.32
C ILE A 41 18.91 -33.70 -21.83
N GLU A 42 18.57 -32.71 -22.63
CA GLU A 42 18.85 -31.31 -22.37
C GLU A 42 17.55 -30.54 -22.14
N TRP A 43 17.43 -29.87 -21.01
CA TRP A 43 16.39 -28.91 -20.76
C TRP A 43 16.92 -27.49 -20.96
N VAL A 44 16.19 -26.69 -21.70
CA VAL A 44 16.51 -25.30 -21.96
C VAL A 44 15.34 -24.39 -21.60
N LEU A 45 15.65 -23.20 -21.12
CA LEU A 45 14.71 -22.10 -20.95
C LEU A 45 14.80 -21.23 -22.21
N ILE A 46 13.68 -21.07 -22.92
CA ILE A 46 13.57 -20.24 -24.12
C ILE A 46 13.26 -18.81 -23.68
N PRO A 47 14.14 -17.83 -23.93
CA PRO A 47 13.88 -16.45 -23.59
C PRO A 47 12.71 -15.88 -24.40
N ALA A 48 11.94 -14.96 -23.78
CA ALA A 48 10.87 -14.24 -24.47
C ALA A 48 11.41 -13.36 -25.62
N ASP A 49 12.64 -12.89 -25.50
CA ASP A 49 13.35 -12.14 -26.51
C ASP A 49 14.05 -13.12 -27.46
N ILE A 50 13.58 -13.22 -28.70
CA ILE A 50 14.11 -14.12 -29.76
C ILE A 50 15.56 -13.81 -30.15
N GLN A 51 16.11 -12.65 -29.78
CA GLN A 51 17.52 -12.32 -30.05
C GLN A 51 18.45 -12.94 -29.00
N LYS A 52 17.94 -13.41 -27.89
CA LYS A 52 18.73 -14.08 -26.85
C LYS A 52 18.82 -15.56 -27.13
N LYS A 53 19.95 -16.14 -26.78
CA LYS A 53 20.16 -17.58 -26.88
C LYS A 53 19.34 -18.32 -25.84
N GLU A 54 18.89 -19.53 -26.20
CA GLU A 54 18.34 -20.47 -25.23
C GLU A 54 19.35 -20.74 -24.11
N GLU A 55 18.87 -20.85 -22.88
CA GLU A 55 19.71 -21.13 -21.73
C GLU A 55 19.51 -22.58 -21.27
N THR A 56 20.57 -23.39 -21.31
CA THR A 56 20.55 -24.74 -20.73
C THR A 56 20.35 -24.60 -19.23
N ILE A 57 19.38 -25.33 -18.66
CA ILE A 57 19.08 -25.29 -17.22
C ILE A 57 19.49 -26.57 -16.51
N ILE A 58 19.38 -27.73 -17.17
CA ILE A 58 19.85 -29.03 -16.65
C ILE A 58 20.15 -29.95 -17.86
N LEU A 59 21.16 -30.75 -17.73
CA LEU A 59 21.60 -31.69 -18.76
C LEU A 59 21.92 -33.05 -18.14
N TYR A 60 21.43 -34.12 -18.77
CA TYR A 60 21.89 -35.47 -18.57
C TYR A 60 22.72 -35.88 -19.79
N SER A 61 23.97 -36.24 -19.59
CA SER A 61 24.88 -36.69 -20.67
C SER A 61 25.97 -37.58 -20.10
N GLY A 62 26.30 -38.66 -20.78
CA GLY A 62 27.37 -39.58 -20.37
C GLY A 62 27.18 -40.15 -18.97
N ASP A 63 25.97 -40.53 -18.60
CA ASP A 63 25.54 -41.06 -17.31
C ASP A 63 25.75 -40.09 -16.15
N ARG A 64 25.80 -38.79 -16.42
CA ARG A 64 25.96 -37.73 -15.44
C ARG A 64 24.92 -36.65 -15.60
N ILE A 65 24.53 -36.04 -14.46
CA ILE A 65 23.64 -34.91 -14.41
C ILE A 65 24.43 -33.63 -14.12
N TYR A 66 24.19 -32.61 -14.96
CA TYR A 66 24.77 -31.28 -14.84
C TYR A 66 23.65 -30.28 -14.60
N ASN A 67 23.58 -29.64 -13.43
CA ASN A 67 22.46 -28.79 -12.99
C ASN A 67 22.90 -27.39 -12.48
N HIS A 68 24.09 -26.93 -12.83
CA HIS A 68 24.63 -25.66 -12.32
C HIS A 68 24.59 -24.52 -13.35
N TYR A 69 23.84 -24.68 -14.44
CA TYR A 69 23.83 -23.71 -15.54
C TYR A 69 23.03 -22.44 -15.23
N HIS A 70 21.92 -22.55 -14.48
CA HIS A 70 21.00 -21.44 -14.24
C HIS A 70 20.90 -21.10 -12.74
N PRO A 71 21.54 -20.00 -12.28
CA PRO A 71 21.63 -19.70 -10.83
C PRO A 71 20.27 -19.55 -10.14
N ALA A 72 19.25 -19.02 -10.83
CA ALA A 72 17.91 -18.82 -10.26
C ALA A 72 17.17 -20.15 -9.98
N LEU A 73 17.52 -21.23 -10.68
CA LEU A 73 16.94 -22.56 -10.50
C LEU A 73 17.85 -23.50 -9.66
N ALA A 74 19.04 -23.04 -9.30
CA ALA A 74 19.99 -23.85 -8.51
C ALA A 74 19.35 -24.33 -7.20
N GLY A 75 19.48 -25.65 -6.95
CA GLY A 75 18.91 -26.32 -5.77
C GLY A 75 17.38 -26.50 -5.78
N ARG A 76 16.70 -26.03 -6.84
CA ARG A 76 15.25 -26.17 -7.01
C ARG A 76 14.86 -27.04 -8.22
N LEU A 77 15.78 -27.28 -9.15
CA LEU A 77 15.59 -28.04 -10.37
C LEU A 77 16.32 -29.38 -10.28
N GLN A 78 15.62 -30.47 -10.59
CA GLN A 78 16.16 -31.82 -10.60
C GLN A 78 15.40 -32.72 -11.59
N PHE A 79 16.03 -33.79 -12.09
CA PHE A 79 15.29 -34.82 -12.77
C PHE A 79 14.34 -35.53 -11.80
N THR A 80 13.14 -35.87 -12.26
CA THR A 80 12.15 -36.62 -11.48
C THR A 80 12.61 -38.05 -11.25
N SER A 81 13.16 -38.68 -12.29
CA SER A 81 13.76 -40.02 -12.23
C SER A 81 15.21 -39.96 -11.77
N SER A 82 15.62 -40.89 -10.92
CA SER A 82 17.03 -41.10 -10.59
C SER A 82 17.83 -41.70 -11.75
N ASP A 83 17.17 -42.33 -12.71
CA ASP A 83 17.74 -42.88 -13.92
C ASP A 83 16.99 -42.42 -15.18
N PRO A 84 17.36 -41.26 -15.74
CA PRO A 84 16.70 -40.74 -16.93
C PRO A 84 16.79 -41.63 -18.17
N LYS A 85 17.76 -42.55 -18.24
CA LYS A 85 17.88 -43.52 -19.36
C LYS A 85 16.68 -44.46 -19.48
N SER A 86 15.91 -44.64 -18.40
CA SER A 86 14.72 -45.49 -18.39
C SER A 86 13.57 -45.01 -19.28
N GLY A 87 13.74 -43.86 -19.95
CA GLY A 87 12.71 -43.24 -20.81
C GLY A 87 11.95 -42.10 -20.16
N ASP A 88 12.43 -41.63 -18.98
CA ASP A 88 11.82 -40.51 -18.25
C ASP A 88 12.85 -39.40 -17.97
N GLY A 89 12.86 -38.42 -18.87
CA GLY A 89 13.63 -37.18 -18.74
C GLY A 89 12.87 -36.01 -18.10
N SER A 90 11.76 -36.27 -17.42
CA SER A 90 10.97 -35.25 -16.75
C SER A 90 11.76 -34.55 -15.66
N VAL A 91 11.44 -33.28 -15.40
CA VAL A 91 12.08 -32.48 -14.36
C VAL A 91 11.09 -31.90 -13.38
N ASP A 92 11.52 -31.81 -12.12
CA ASP A 92 10.80 -31.13 -11.07
C ASP A 92 11.38 -29.75 -10.81
N ILE A 93 10.53 -28.74 -10.73
CA ILE A 93 10.88 -27.42 -10.23
C ILE A 93 10.17 -27.23 -8.89
N LEU A 94 10.95 -27.06 -7.84
CA LEU A 94 10.45 -26.88 -6.47
C LEU A 94 10.36 -25.40 -6.11
N ASN A 95 9.41 -25.08 -5.22
CA ASN A 95 9.23 -23.71 -4.70
C ASN A 95 9.19 -22.67 -5.82
N LEU A 96 8.20 -22.80 -6.67
CA LEU A 96 7.99 -21.96 -7.85
C LEU A 96 7.95 -20.47 -7.48
N LYS A 97 8.61 -19.66 -8.30
CA LYS A 97 8.59 -18.20 -8.24
C LYS A 97 7.88 -17.65 -9.47
N SER A 98 7.29 -16.48 -9.40
CA SER A 98 6.67 -15.83 -10.57
C SER A 98 7.66 -15.65 -11.72
N ALA A 99 8.95 -15.46 -11.41
CA ALA A 99 10.04 -15.37 -12.39
C ALA A 99 10.34 -16.70 -13.13
N ASP A 100 9.82 -17.84 -12.65
CA ASP A 100 9.96 -19.13 -13.35
C ASP A 100 8.94 -19.29 -14.47
N THR A 101 8.02 -18.34 -14.66
CA THR A 101 7.12 -18.30 -15.82
C THR A 101 7.93 -18.22 -17.11
N GLY A 102 7.68 -19.15 -18.03
CA GLY A 102 8.42 -19.17 -19.30
C GLY A 102 8.12 -20.40 -20.14
N THR A 103 8.82 -20.50 -21.26
CA THR A 103 8.77 -21.66 -22.15
C THR A 103 10.00 -22.53 -21.93
N TYR A 104 9.77 -23.73 -21.51
CA TYR A 104 10.79 -24.76 -21.30
C TYR A 104 10.80 -25.72 -22.48
N GLN A 105 11.97 -26.21 -22.88
CA GLN A 105 12.06 -27.21 -23.91
C GLN A 105 12.93 -28.36 -23.45
N CYS A 106 12.36 -29.56 -23.49
CA CYS A 106 13.09 -30.82 -23.40
C CYS A 106 13.60 -31.21 -24.78
N LYS A 107 14.90 -31.51 -24.88
CA LYS A 107 15.53 -32.03 -26.09
C LYS A 107 16.16 -33.38 -25.76
N VAL A 108 15.71 -34.43 -26.43
CA VAL A 108 16.26 -35.79 -26.28
C VAL A 108 17.03 -36.13 -27.56
N LYS A 109 18.30 -36.49 -27.39
CA LYS A 109 19.20 -36.77 -28.49
C LYS A 109 19.87 -38.14 -28.25
N LYS A 110 19.76 -39.03 -29.21
CA LYS A 110 20.51 -40.28 -29.29
C LYS A 110 20.67 -40.63 -30.77
N ALA A 111 21.87 -40.45 -31.28
CA ALA A 111 22.10 -40.54 -32.72
C ALA A 111 21.58 -41.86 -33.33
N PRO A 112 20.85 -41.85 -34.46
CA PRO A 112 20.52 -40.69 -35.27
C PRO A 112 19.30 -39.88 -34.80
N GLY A 113 18.57 -40.34 -33.75
CA GLY A 113 17.34 -39.72 -33.29
C GLY A 113 17.57 -38.40 -32.57
N VAL A 114 16.71 -37.42 -32.82
CA VAL A 114 16.62 -36.12 -32.08
C VAL A 114 15.17 -35.70 -32.03
N GLU A 115 14.65 -35.51 -30.81
CA GLU A 115 13.27 -35.05 -30.58
C GLU A 115 13.22 -33.95 -29.56
N SER A 116 12.18 -33.13 -29.59
CA SER A 116 12.00 -32.07 -28.60
C SER A 116 10.54 -31.75 -28.33
N LEU A 117 10.26 -31.34 -27.09
CA LEU A 117 8.95 -30.92 -26.62
C LEU A 117 9.06 -29.56 -25.94
N LYS A 118 8.22 -28.61 -26.32
CA LYS A 118 8.08 -27.30 -25.67
C LYS A 118 6.93 -27.31 -24.69
N ILE A 119 7.16 -26.75 -23.50
CA ILE A 119 6.18 -26.69 -22.41
C ILE A 119 6.11 -25.25 -21.91
N GLN A 120 4.91 -24.72 -21.83
CA GLN A 120 4.63 -23.40 -21.27
C GLN A 120 4.32 -23.56 -19.79
N LEU A 121 5.07 -22.90 -18.92
CA LEU A 121 4.80 -22.80 -17.50
C LEU A 121 4.36 -21.39 -17.15
N ASN A 122 3.17 -21.26 -16.55
CA ASN A 122 2.65 -20.02 -15.96
C ASN A 122 2.61 -20.16 -14.44
N VAL A 123 3.40 -19.37 -13.74
CA VAL A 123 3.38 -19.30 -12.27
C VAL A 123 2.55 -18.11 -11.82
N LEU A 124 1.43 -18.39 -11.18
CA LEU A 124 0.46 -17.40 -10.74
C LEU A 124 0.64 -17.07 -9.26
N VAL A 125 0.50 -15.81 -8.92
CA VAL A 125 0.47 -15.34 -7.52
C VAL A 125 -0.98 -15.24 -7.10
N LYS A 126 -1.34 -15.86 -5.96
CA LYS A 126 -2.68 -15.69 -5.38
C LYS A 126 -2.87 -14.25 -4.89
N PRO A 127 -4.11 -13.74 -4.81
CA PRO A 127 -4.38 -12.47 -4.16
C PRO A 127 -3.84 -12.46 -2.73
N ALA A 128 -3.30 -11.32 -2.29
CA ALA A 128 -2.86 -11.12 -0.92
C ALA A 128 -2.89 -9.64 -0.56
N SER A 129 -2.87 -9.36 0.75
CA SER A 129 -2.93 -7.98 1.28
C SER A 129 -4.14 -7.20 0.74
N THR A 130 -5.28 -7.87 0.63
CA THR A 130 -6.52 -7.27 0.16
C THR A 130 -7.04 -6.26 1.16
N LYS A 131 -7.39 -5.07 0.68
CA LYS A 131 -7.86 -3.95 1.50
C LYS A 131 -9.26 -3.54 1.08
N CYS A 132 -10.09 -3.35 2.10
CA CYS A 132 -11.42 -2.79 1.98
C CYS A 132 -11.43 -1.35 2.48
N SER A 133 -12.17 -0.48 1.79
CA SER A 133 -12.37 0.92 2.20
C SER A 133 -13.77 1.40 1.83
N ILE A 134 -14.20 2.49 2.47
CA ILE A 134 -15.48 3.16 2.20
C ILE A 134 -15.17 4.53 1.64
N GLU A 135 -15.81 4.89 0.53
CA GLU A 135 -15.77 6.22 -0.05
C GLU A 135 -17.16 6.85 -0.05
N GLY A 136 -17.20 8.16 0.16
CA GLY A 136 -18.43 8.94 0.25
C GLY A 136 -18.90 9.17 1.68
N SER A 137 -19.97 9.98 1.81
CA SER A 137 -20.58 10.27 3.10
C SER A 137 -21.47 9.11 3.53
N GLN A 138 -21.25 8.61 4.76
CA GLN A 138 -22.05 7.53 5.32
C GLN A 138 -23.38 8.06 5.91
N GLU A 139 -24.10 8.87 5.14
CA GLU A 139 -25.37 9.47 5.54
C GLU A 139 -26.55 8.86 4.79
N ILE A 140 -27.71 8.80 5.45
CA ILE A 140 -28.96 8.36 4.83
C ILE A 140 -29.26 9.23 3.61
N GLY A 141 -29.63 8.57 2.50
CA GLY A 141 -29.95 9.21 1.23
C GLY A 141 -28.77 9.53 0.33
N LYS A 142 -27.53 9.22 0.76
CA LYS A 142 -26.32 9.37 -0.05
C LYS A 142 -25.92 8.07 -0.71
N ASP A 143 -25.19 8.18 -1.82
CA ASP A 143 -24.55 7.05 -2.45
C ASP A 143 -23.21 6.78 -1.75
N ILE A 144 -22.95 5.51 -1.44
CA ILE A 144 -21.75 5.06 -0.76
C ILE A 144 -21.07 4.03 -1.63
N VAL A 145 -19.74 4.13 -1.78
CA VAL A 145 -18.95 3.17 -2.54
C VAL A 145 -18.05 2.39 -1.58
N LEU A 146 -18.19 1.06 -1.58
CA LEU A 146 -17.24 0.17 -0.92
C LEU A 146 -16.22 -0.26 -1.97
N LYS A 147 -14.93 -0.13 -1.66
CA LYS A 147 -13.82 -0.52 -2.53
C LYS A 147 -13.03 -1.67 -1.95
N CYS A 148 -12.69 -2.60 -2.81
CA CYS A 148 -11.89 -3.77 -2.52
C CYS A 148 -10.74 -3.84 -3.52
N ALA A 149 -9.50 -3.90 -3.02
CA ALA A 149 -8.33 -4.01 -3.87
C ALA A 149 -7.28 -4.91 -3.25
N SER A 150 -6.83 -5.91 -4.00
CA SER A 150 -5.68 -6.73 -3.63
C SER A 150 -4.39 -6.04 -4.08
N GLN A 151 -3.38 -6.02 -3.21
CA GLN A 151 -2.07 -5.44 -3.52
C GLN A 151 -1.18 -6.42 -4.29
N GLU A 152 -1.45 -7.71 -4.15
CA GLU A 152 -0.76 -8.79 -4.82
C GLU A 152 -1.76 -9.66 -5.57
N GLY A 153 -1.26 -10.42 -6.50
CA GLY A 153 -2.06 -11.36 -7.30
C GLY A 153 -1.85 -11.17 -8.79
N THR A 154 -1.73 -12.30 -9.48
CA THR A 154 -1.66 -12.28 -10.95
C THR A 154 -3.01 -11.87 -11.53
N PRO A 155 -3.07 -10.89 -12.44
CA PRO A 155 -4.28 -10.56 -13.18
C PRO A 155 -4.81 -11.83 -13.91
N LEU A 156 -6.04 -12.00 -14.08
CA LEU A 156 -7.29 -11.36 -13.85
C LEU A 156 -7.81 -11.61 -12.42
N LEU A 157 -8.00 -10.56 -11.65
CA LEU A 157 -8.61 -10.66 -10.34
C LEU A 157 -10.11 -10.41 -10.45
N TYR A 158 -10.89 -11.18 -9.69
CA TYR A 158 -12.32 -11.03 -9.54
C TYR A 158 -12.63 -10.75 -8.08
N TYR A 159 -13.54 -9.82 -7.85
CA TYR A 159 -13.96 -9.39 -6.52
C TYR A 159 -15.43 -9.71 -6.32
N ASP A 160 -15.75 -10.27 -5.17
CA ASP A 160 -17.14 -10.55 -4.79
C ASP A 160 -17.42 -10.02 -3.38
N TRP A 161 -18.50 -9.23 -3.26
CA TRP A 161 -18.92 -8.64 -2.02
C TRP A 161 -20.09 -9.42 -1.41
N ARG A 162 -20.06 -9.58 -0.11
CA ARG A 162 -21.15 -10.15 0.68
C ARG A 162 -21.33 -9.36 1.96
N ARG A 163 -22.56 -9.29 2.43
CA ARG A 163 -22.86 -8.72 3.72
C ARG A 163 -22.83 -9.83 4.77
N VAL A 164 -22.04 -9.63 5.83
CA VAL A 164 -21.92 -10.59 6.94
C VAL A 164 -23.06 -10.29 7.91
N VAL A 165 -24.12 -11.07 7.84
CA VAL A 165 -25.28 -10.96 8.76
C VAL A 165 -25.56 -12.34 9.33
N THR A 166 -25.99 -12.38 10.61
CA THR A 166 -26.62 -13.55 11.20
C THR A 166 -28.00 -13.72 10.58
N GLY A 167 -28.08 -14.38 9.39
CA GLY A 167 -29.31 -14.58 8.63
C GLY A 167 -29.13 -14.39 7.11
N THR A 168 -30.19 -14.63 6.34
CA THR A 168 -30.21 -14.71 4.87
C THR A 168 -30.28 -13.38 4.13
N GLN A 169 -29.81 -12.28 4.68
CA GLN A 169 -29.81 -10.99 3.98
C GLN A 169 -28.59 -10.86 3.06
N GLY A 170 -28.82 -10.94 1.75
CA GLY A 170 -27.86 -10.63 0.71
C GLY A 170 -27.50 -9.15 0.66
N LEU A 171 -26.78 -8.75 -0.38
CA LEU A 171 -26.53 -7.34 -0.66
C LEU A 171 -27.84 -6.57 -0.84
N PRO A 172 -27.89 -5.26 -0.50
CA PRO A 172 -29.06 -4.42 -0.74
C PRO A 172 -29.49 -4.47 -2.21
N ALA A 173 -30.80 -4.50 -2.46
CA ALA A 173 -31.37 -4.65 -3.82
C ALA A 173 -30.96 -3.51 -4.79
N THR A 174 -30.61 -2.33 -4.26
CA THR A 174 -30.16 -1.16 -5.02
C THR A 174 -28.66 -1.11 -5.23
N SER A 175 -27.92 -2.14 -4.78
CA SER A 175 -26.48 -2.19 -4.94
C SER A 175 -26.04 -2.59 -6.35
N VAL A 176 -24.94 -2.00 -6.82
CA VAL A 176 -24.32 -2.32 -8.11
C VAL A 176 -22.89 -2.77 -7.85
N LEU A 177 -22.61 -4.05 -8.14
CA LEU A 177 -21.29 -4.65 -7.97
C LEU A 177 -20.55 -4.67 -9.31
N ASN A 178 -19.34 -4.11 -9.32
CA ASN A 178 -18.38 -4.31 -10.39
C ASN A 178 -17.32 -5.32 -9.94
N LYS A 179 -17.45 -6.56 -10.44
CA LYS A 179 -16.56 -7.67 -10.04
C LYS A 179 -15.11 -7.50 -10.52
N ASN A 180 -14.86 -6.66 -11.53
CA ASN A 180 -13.52 -6.47 -12.08
C ASN A 180 -12.74 -5.36 -11.34
N THR A 181 -13.45 -4.31 -10.89
CA THR A 181 -12.83 -3.19 -10.16
C THR A 181 -12.88 -3.34 -8.65
N GLY A 182 -13.72 -4.28 -8.14
CA GLY A 182 -13.94 -4.46 -6.72
C GLY A 182 -14.82 -3.40 -6.07
N GLU A 183 -15.54 -2.60 -6.86
CA GLU A 183 -16.42 -1.55 -6.37
C GLU A 183 -17.85 -2.06 -6.16
N LEU A 184 -18.39 -1.79 -4.98
CA LEU A 184 -19.79 -2.00 -4.64
C LEU A 184 -20.44 -0.65 -4.37
N LEU A 185 -21.26 -0.18 -5.31
CA LEU A 185 -22.03 1.05 -5.16
C LEU A 185 -23.35 0.74 -4.44
N LEU A 186 -23.57 1.37 -3.30
CA LEU A 186 -24.80 1.35 -2.52
C LEU A 186 -25.54 2.66 -2.77
N LYS A 187 -26.60 2.61 -3.57
CA LYS A 187 -27.37 3.80 -3.94
C LYS A 187 -28.41 4.15 -2.87
N ASN A 188 -28.58 5.44 -2.60
CA ASN A 188 -29.58 6.00 -1.69
C ASN A 188 -29.58 5.25 -0.34
N ALA A 189 -28.44 5.28 0.34
CA ALA A 189 -28.21 4.47 1.53
C ALA A 189 -29.28 4.71 2.60
N SER A 190 -29.79 3.64 3.18
CA SER A 190 -30.69 3.65 4.32
C SER A 190 -29.98 3.10 5.57
N LYS A 191 -30.53 3.33 6.75
CA LYS A 191 -29.98 2.83 8.00
C LYS A 191 -29.80 1.30 8.00
N ASP A 192 -30.67 0.59 7.27
CA ASP A 192 -30.64 -0.86 7.16
C ASP A 192 -29.42 -1.39 6.40
N TYR A 193 -28.68 -0.52 5.69
CA TYR A 193 -27.44 -0.90 5.00
C TYR A 193 -26.27 -0.99 5.95
N SER A 194 -26.40 -0.49 7.18
CA SER A 194 -25.35 -0.61 8.20
C SER A 194 -25.04 -2.07 8.51
N GLY A 195 -23.76 -2.39 8.69
CA GLY A 195 -23.28 -3.72 9.00
C GLY A 195 -21.91 -4.00 8.43
N THR A 196 -21.43 -5.21 8.60
CA THR A 196 -20.13 -5.66 8.11
C THR A 196 -20.27 -6.21 6.69
N TYR A 197 -19.43 -5.72 5.80
CA TYR A 197 -19.30 -6.18 4.42
C TYR A 197 -17.95 -6.86 4.27
N SER A 198 -17.92 -8.06 3.69
CA SER A 198 -16.72 -8.80 3.35
C SER A 198 -16.56 -8.85 1.84
N CYS A 199 -15.35 -8.58 1.37
CA CYS A 199 -14.94 -8.73 -0.01
C CYS A 199 -13.96 -9.89 -0.13
N VAL A 200 -14.16 -10.73 -1.14
CA VAL A 200 -13.24 -11.79 -1.53
C VAL A 200 -12.64 -11.44 -2.87
N ALA A 201 -11.32 -11.26 -2.89
CA ALA A 201 -10.52 -11.20 -4.11
C ALA A 201 -10.14 -12.61 -4.52
N SER A 202 -10.26 -12.97 -5.78
CA SER A 202 -9.98 -14.32 -6.28
C SER A 202 -9.30 -14.32 -7.64
N ASN A 203 -8.45 -15.31 -7.86
CA ASN A 203 -7.96 -15.72 -9.18
C ASN A 203 -7.95 -17.25 -9.28
N ARG A 204 -7.35 -17.82 -10.32
CA ARG A 204 -7.36 -19.27 -10.57
C ARG A 204 -6.61 -20.10 -9.52
N VAL A 205 -5.71 -19.48 -8.76
CA VAL A 205 -4.83 -20.21 -7.80
C VAL A 205 -5.10 -19.89 -6.35
N GLY A 206 -6.03 -19.00 -6.05
CA GLY A 206 -6.38 -18.74 -4.67
C GLY A 206 -7.27 -17.53 -4.45
N THR A 207 -7.55 -17.27 -3.18
CA THR A 207 -8.39 -16.17 -2.70
C THR A 207 -7.73 -15.47 -1.52
N ASP A 208 -8.12 -14.22 -1.33
CA ASP A 208 -7.83 -13.43 -0.13
C ASP A 208 -9.05 -12.58 0.20
N GLU A 209 -9.24 -12.19 1.46
CA GLU A 209 -10.42 -11.46 1.86
C GLU A 209 -10.12 -10.29 2.77
N CYS A 210 -10.99 -9.30 2.73
CA CYS A 210 -11.02 -8.19 3.67
C CYS A 210 -12.45 -7.89 4.11
N SER A 211 -12.59 -7.15 5.20
CA SER A 211 -13.90 -6.70 5.66
C SER A 211 -13.89 -5.24 6.07
N VAL A 212 -15.05 -4.60 5.99
CA VAL A 212 -15.26 -3.21 6.39
C VAL A 212 -16.62 -3.07 7.06
N GLU A 213 -16.69 -2.23 8.09
CA GLU A 213 -17.92 -1.94 8.80
C GLU A 213 -18.51 -0.63 8.28
N LEU A 214 -19.73 -0.69 7.76
CA LEU A 214 -20.50 0.46 7.30
C LEU A 214 -21.49 0.88 8.38
N ASN A 215 -21.46 2.16 8.77
CA ASN A 215 -22.41 2.73 9.72
C ASN A 215 -23.13 3.94 9.11
N VAL A 216 -24.34 3.72 8.60
CA VAL A 216 -25.15 4.76 7.96
C VAL A 216 -25.87 5.57 9.04
N THR A 217 -25.55 6.86 9.11
CA THR A 217 -26.07 7.79 10.10
C THR A 217 -27.06 8.81 9.48
N PRO A 218 -27.98 9.37 10.27
CA PRO A 218 -28.78 10.49 9.79
C PRO A 218 -27.90 11.69 9.42
N PRO A 219 -28.31 12.52 8.44
CA PRO A 219 -27.58 13.71 8.07
C PRO A 219 -27.48 14.67 9.25
N ILE A 220 -26.28 15.19 9.50
CA ILE A 220 -26.04 16.17 10.57
C ILE A 220 -26.75 17.48 10.19
N ASN A 221 -27.65 17.96 11.06
CA ASN A 221 -28.32 19.25 10.90
C ASN A 221 -27.32 20.39 11.17
N THR A 222 -26.43 20.67 10.23
CA THR A 222 -25.40 21.71 10.37
C THR A 222 -25.98 23.08 10.65
N ALA A 223 -27.18 23.39 10.12
CA ALA A 223 -27.88 24.63 10.40
C ALA A 223 -28.21 24.79 11.91
N GLY A 224 -28.65 23.72 12.57
CA GLY A 224 -28.96 23.74 14.02
C GLY A 224 -27.69 23.91 14.87
N VAL A 225 -26.59 23.27 14.50
CA VAL A 225 -25.32 23.41 15.21
C VAL A 225 -24.75 24.83 15.07
N ILE A 226 -24.78 25.40 13.88
CA ILE A 226 -24.32 26.77 13.62
C ILE A 226 -25.20 27.78 14.37
N ALA A 227 -26.54 27.66 14.31
CA ALA A 227 -27.46 28.51 15.03
C ALA A 227 -27.24 28.42 16.56
N GLY A 228 -27.05 27.22 17.10
CA GLY A 228 -26.74 27.00 18.50
C GLY A 228 -25.41 27.61 18.93
N ALA A 229 -24.38 27.51 18.13
CA ALA A 229 -23.09 28.14 18.38
C ALA A 229 -23.16 29.67 18.38
N ILE A 230 -23.88 30.26 17.42
CA ILE A 230 -24.09 31.72 17.37
C ILE A 230 -24.88 32.22 18.59
N LEU A 231 -26.00 31.56 18.92
CA LEU A 231 -26.79 31.91 20.07
C LEU A 231 -26.01 31.78 21.38
N GLY A 232 -25.23 30.71 21.53
CA GLY A 232 -24.37 30.49 22.71
C GLY A 232 -23.29 31.54 22.85
N THR A 233 -22.64 31.96 21.78
CA THR A 233 -21.63 33.02 21.80
C THR A 233 -22.23 34.37 22.11
N LEU A 234 -23.40 34.73 21.58
CA LEU A 234 -24.12 35.98 21.89
C LEU A 234 -24.56 36.04 23.34
N LEU A 235 -25.09 34.94 23.90
CA LEU A 235 -25.45 34.83 25.32
C LEU A 235 -24.23 34.98 26.21
N GLY A 236 -23.11 34.33 25.86
CA GLY A 236 -21.84 34.45 26.60
C GLY A 236 -21.31 35.87 26.62
N LEU A 237 -21.34 36.57 25.49
CA LEU A 237 -20.95 37.99 25.41
C LEU A 237 -21.87 38.90 26.18
N ALA A 238 -23.20 38.67 26.17
CA ALA A 238 -24.17 39.43 26.97
C ALA A 238 -23.92 39.25 28.46
N LEU A 239 -23.67 38.05 28.94
CA LEU A 239 -23.32 37.77 30.33
C LEU A 239 -22.02 38.45 30.75
N LEU A 240 -20.98 38.41 29.92
CA LEU A 240 -19.72 39.11 30.18
C LEU A 240 -19.94 40.62 30.24
N ALA A 241 -20.68 41.21 29.32
CA ALA A 241 -21.02 42.64 29.36
C ALA A 241 -21.79 43.01 30.62
N PHE A 242 -22.76 42.18 31.03
CA PHE A 242 -23.52 42.37 32.27
C PHE A 242 -22.61 42.35 33.52
N LEU A 243 -21.71 41.39 33.60
CA LEU A 243 -20.72 41.29 34.67
C LEU A 243 -19.80 42.52 34.73
N VAL A 244 -19.32 42.99 33.59
CA VAL A 244 -18.49 44.19 33.50
C VAL A 244 -19.26 45.41 33.99
N ILE A 245 -20.52 45.60 33.56
CA ILE A 245 -21.38 46.69 33.99
C ILE A 245 -21.62 46.64 35.51
N CYS A 246 -21.94 45.44 36.03
CA CYS A 246 -22.11 45.25 37.48
C CYS A 246 -20.82 45.56 38.28
N CYS A 247 -19.67 45.10 37.78
CA CYS A 247 -18.38 45.43 38.43
C CYS A 247 -18.06 46.92 38.37
N CYS A 248 -18.30 47.57 37.23
CA CYS A 248 -18.12 49.01 37.09
C CYS A 248 -19.05 49.81 37.98
N LYS A 249 -20.32 49.38 38.12
CA LYS A 249 -21.28 50.02 39.02
C LYS A 249 -20.84 49.89 40.46
N LYS A 250 -20.44 48.71 40.91
CA LYS A 250 -19.92 48.45 42.26
C LYS A 250 -18.62 49.21 42.55
N HIS A 251 -17.78 49.41 41.54
CA HIS A 251 -16.54 50.21 41.67
C HIS A 251 -16.85 51.70 41.77
N ARG A 252 -17.88 52.20 41.07
CA ARG A 252 -18.34 53.58 41.16
C ARG A 252 -18.94 53.84 42.54
N GLU A 253 -19.79 52.99 43.09
CA GLU A 253 -20.38 53.13 44.41
C GLU A 253 -19.31 53.23 45.51
N LYS A 254 -18.27 52.35 45.39
CA LYS A 254 -17.14 52.45 46.37
C LYS A 254 -16.30 53.73 46.23
N LYS A 255 -16.31 54.36 45.05
CA LYS A 255 -15.62 55.65 44.88
C LYS A 255 -16.41 56.81 45.47
N TYR A 256 -17.75 56.82 45.34
CA TYR A 256 -18.63 57.79 45.94
C TYR A 256 -18.61 57.69 47.49
N GLU A 257 -18.60 56.52 48.10
CA GLU A 257 -18.45 56.34 49.52
C GLU A 257 -17.12 56.92 50.07
N LYS A 258 -16.05 56.83 49.33
CA LYS A 258 -14.75 57.42 49.74
C LYS A 258 -14.72 58.92 49.61
N GLU A 259 -15.40 59.53 48.64
CA GLU A 259 -15.49 60.96 48.46
C GLU A 259 -16.38 61.62 49.58
N VAL A 260 -17.47 60.96 49.98
CA VAL A 260 -18.32 61.43 51.05
C VAL A 260 -17.63 61.32 52.40
N HIS A 261 -16.70 60.43 52.63
CA HIS A 261 -15.94 60.30 53.86
C HIS A 261 -14.81 61.33 54.00
N HIS A 262 -14.45 62.04 52.92
CA HIS A 262 -13.40 63.07 52.96
C HIS A 262 -13.94 64.48 53.19
N GLU A 263 -15.27 64.69 53.02
CA GLU A 263 -15.86 66.03 53.13
C GLU A 263 -16.36 66.37 54.57
N ILE A 264 -16.28 65.46 55.56
CA ILE A 264 -16.76 65.66 56.92
C ILE A 264 -15.59 65.84 57.94
N ARG A 265 -14.42 66.27 57.46
CA ARG A 265 -13.30 66.43 58.40
C ARG A 265 -12.51 67.74 58.24
N GLU A 266 -13.24 68.83 58.10
CA GLU A 266 -12.71 70.18 58.38
C GLU A 266 -13.71 70.94 59.20
N ASP A 267 -13.44 70.98 60.46
CA ASP A 267 -13.71 72.10 61.39
C ASP A 267 -13.60 71.61 62.81
N VAL A 268 -12.41 71.66 63.40
CA VAL A 268 -12.16 72.08 64.81
C VAL A 268 -10.66 72.39 64.96
N LEU A 269 -10.32 73.64 65.18
CA LEU A 269 -9.00 74.14 65.48
C LEU A 269 -8.65 74.05 66.97
N PRO A 270 -7.38 74.31 67.37
CA PRO A 270 -6.63 73.49 68.32
C PRO A 270 -6.54 74.06 69.76
N PRO A 271 -5.73 73.47 70.59
CA PRO A 271 -4.63 74.26 71.14
C PRO A 271 -3.28 73.53 71.30
N LYS A 272 -2.27 74.39 71.27
CA LYS A 272 -0.83 74.20 71.40
C LYS A 272 -0.44 73.47 72.70
N SER A 273 0.62 72.66 72.63
CA SER A 273 1.86 72.90 73.41
C SER A 273 2.88 71.78 73.13
N ARG A 274 4.01 72.22 72.65
CA ARG A 274 5.39 72.15 73.11
C ARG A 274 6.09 70.82 73.24
N SER A 275 7.15 70.74 72.35
CA SER A 275 8.53 70.28 72.67
C SER A 275 8.67 68.76 72.98
N SER A 276 9.61 68.09 72.53
CA SER A 276 11.01 68.34 72.19
C SER A 276 11.62 67.03 71.56
N THR A 277 12.49 67.24 70.63
CA THR A 277 13.81 66.65 70.50
C THR A 277 13.98 65.15 70.31
N ALA A 278 14.65 64.94 69.27
CA ALA A 278 15.84 64.08 69.04
C ALA A 278 15.70 62.81 68.30
N ARG A 279 16.32 62.92 67.16
CA ARG A 279 17.49 62.11 66.68
C ARG A 279 17.26 60.63 66.39
N SER A 280 17.30 60.34 65.12
CA SER A 280 18.44 59.78 64.37
C SER A 280 18.66 58.29 64.46
N TYR A 281 19.02 57.82 63.28
CA TYR A 281 19.86 56.70 62.82
C TYR A 281 19.12 55.45 62.31
N ILE A 282 19.21 55.24 61.00
CA ILE A 282 20.14 54.42 60.27
C ILE A 282 20.04 52.89 60.54
N GLY A 283 19.94 52.19 59.45
CA GLY A 283 20.33 50.80 59.39
C GLY A 283 19.30 49.93 58.68
N SER A 284 19.41 49.73 57.46
CA SER A 284 20.22 48.70 56.80
C SER A 284 19.94 47.25 57.21
N ASN A 285 19.62 46.59 56.20
CA ASN A 285 20.03 45.22 55.85
C ASN A 285 19.19 44.02 56.36
N ARG A 286 18.85 43.33 55.32
CA ARG A 286 19.18 41.91 55.05
C ARG A 286 18.33 40.80 55.67
N SER A 287 17.95 40.06 54.72
CA SER A 287 18.05 38.57 54.62
C SER A 287 17.13 37.75 55.49
N SER A 288 16.45 36.98 54.82
CA SER A 288 16.65 35.55 54.52
C SER A 288 15.70 34.58 55.22
N LEU A 289 15.36 33.65 54.41
CA LEU A 289 15.20 32.23 54.69
C LEU A 289 13.94 31.70 55.41
N GLY A 290 13.45 30.73 54.70
CA GLY A 290 12.91 29.52 55.31
C GLY A 290 11.53 29.18 54.78
N SER A 291 11.51 28.39 53.82
CA SER A 291 11.45 26.91 53.83
C SER A 291 10.06 26.34 54.00
N MET A 292 9.77 25.55 53.10
CA MET A 292 9.21 24.19 53.08
C MET A 292 7.95 23.98 52.29
N SER A 293 8.20 23.18 51.28
CA SER A 293 7.31 22.25 50.54
C SER A 293 6.52 21.31 51.50
N PRO A 294 5.67 20.37 51.05
CA PRO A 294 5.73 19.71 49.77
C PRO A 294 4.37 19.29 49.13
N SER A 295 4.55 18.72 47.99
CA SER A 295 3.97 17.47 47.41
C SER A 295 2.88 17.58 46.37
N ASN A 296 3.31 16.99 45.26
CA ASN A 296 2.66 16.01 44.37
C ASN A 296 1.59 16.55 43.41
N MET A 297 1.63 16.25 42.14
CA MET A 297 1.90 15.01 41.41
C MET A 297 1.97 15.26 39.89
N GLU A 298 2.81 14.48 39.22
CA GLU A 298 2.73 13.94 37.84
C GLU A 298 2.48 14.92 36.67
N GLY A 299 3.32 15.08 35.69
CA GLY A 299 4.09 14.04 34.96
C GLY A 299 3.63 14.03 33.51
N TYR A 300 4.26 14.83 32.62
CA TYR A 300 4.22 14.58 31.18
C TYR A 300 5.62 14.74 30.59
N SER A 301 6.12 13.61 30.17
CA SER A 301 7.34 13.36 29.44
C SER A 301 7.36 14.08 28.09
N LYS A 302 8.35 14.93 27.88
CA LYS A 302 8.76 15.43 26.56
C LYS A 302 9.91 14.56 26.07
N THR A 303 9.73 13.89 24.94
CA THR A 303 10.76 13.21 24.17
C THR A 303 11.72 14.21 23.53
N PRO A 304 13.03 13.97 23.55
CA PRO A 304 13.99 14.83 22.88
C PRO A 304 14.17 14.44 21.40
N TYR A 305 14.25 15.44 20.56
CA TYR A 305 14.68 15.37 19.18
C TYR A 305 16.13 14.88 19.10
N SER A 306 16.35 13.83 18.33
CA SER A 306 17.66 13.33 17.94
C SER A 306 18.18 14.15 16.77
N GLN A 307 19.30 14.80 16.95
CA GLN A 307 20.10 15.46 15.91
C GLN A 307 20.88 14.40 15.14
N VAL A 308 20.82 14.50 13.81
CA VAL A 308 21.67 13.76 12.87
C VAL A 308 22.93 14.59 12.62
N PRO A 309 24.13 14.01 12.65
CA PRO A 309 25.38 14.71 12.34
C PRO A 309 25.54 14.94 10.85
N SER A 310 25.91 16.15 10.48
CA SER A 310 26.39 16.53 9.15
C SER A 310 27.84 16.08 8.99
N GLU A 311 28.13 15.30 7.97
CA GLU A 311 29.50 15.05 7.50
C GLU A 311 29.89 16.10 6.46
N ASP A 312 30.97 16.80 6.77
CA ASP A 312 31.72 17.69 5.87
C ASP A 312 32.34 16.88 4.71
N PHE A 313 32.17 17.34 3.47
CA PHE A 313 33.07 16.96 2.39
C PHE A 313 33.60 18.19 1.66
N GLU A 314 34.92 18.20 1.56
CA GLU A 314 35.78 19.26 1.12
C GLU A 314 35.55 19.76 -0.32
N ARG A 315 35.77 21.03 -0.43
CA ARG A 315 35.77 21.89 -1.60
C ARG A 315 37.05 21.68 -2.43
N THR A 316 36.90 21.34 -3.70
CA THR A 316 37.97 21.63 -4.68
C THR A 316 37.39 22.47 -5.83
N SER A 317 38.08 23.54 -6.07
CA SER A 317 37.81 24.62 -7.00
C SER A 317 37.99 24.24 -8.47
N GLY A 318 37.21 24.88 -9.36
CA GLY A 318 37.58 24.94 -10.77
C GLY A 318 36.49 25.40 -11.73
N GLN A 319 36.51 26.70 -12.01
CA GLN A 319 36.20 27.40 -13.29
C GLN A 319 34.79 27.45 -13.88
N ASN A 320 34.38 28.69 -13.95
CA ASN A 320 33.46 29.41 -14.88
C ASN A 320 33.08 28.69 -16.19
N GLN A 321 31.79 28.72 -16.56
CA GLN A 321 31.33 29.30 -17.82
C GLN A 321 29.79 29.46 -17.89
N THR A 322 29.38 30.70 -18.09
CA THR A 322 28.28 31.27 -18.90
C THR A 322 26.91 30.59 -18.97
N ILE A 323 25.96 31.40 -18.56
CA ILE A 323 24.50 31.33 -18.73
C ILE A 323 24.14 31.23 -20.21
N ALA A 324 23.40 30.19 -20.57
CA ALA A 324 22.57 30.16 -21.79
C ALA A 324 21.21 29.53 -21.46
N SER A 325 20.18 30.32 -21.66
CA SER A 325 18.78 29.92 -21.55
C SER A 325 18.46 28.77 -22.49
N SER A 326 18.03 27.61 -21.96
CA SER A 326 17.53 26.49 -22.75
C SER A 326 16.03 26.41 -22.72
N LYS A 327 15.43 26.49 -23.91
CA LYS A 327 14.06 26.20 -24.26
C LYS A 327 13.68 24.81 -23.76
N VAL A 328 12.52 24.72 -23.14
CA VAL A 328 11.87 23.44 -22.78
C VAL A 328 11.59 22.65 -24.06
N ALA A 329 12.32 21.56 -24.26
CA ALA A 329 12.05 20.60 -25.32
C ALA A 329 11.04 19.57 -24.84
N ALA A 330 10.02 19.31 -25.63
CA ALA A 330 9.03 18.28 -25.42
C ALA A 330 9.69 16.88 -25.36
N PRO A 331 9.20 15.94 -24.53
CA PRO A 331 9.78 14.61 -24.39
C PRO A 331 9.59 13.81 -25.69
N ASN A 332 10.71 13.27 -26.19
CA ASN A 332 10.77 12.45 -27.38
C ASN A 332 10.19 11.06 -27.11
N LEU A 333 9.05 10.74 -27.72
CA LEU A 333 8.31 9.49 -27.57
C LEU A 333 9.08 8.22 -28.00
N SER A 334 10.20 8.35 -28.72
CA SER A 334 10.99 7.19 -29.18
C SER A 334 11.79 6.47 -28.08
N ARG A 335 11.80 6.99 -26.85
CA ARG A 335 12.48 6.33 -25.72
C ARG A 335 11.58 5.37 -24.91
N MET A 336 10.30 5.26 -25.25
CA MET A 336 9.34 4.42 -24.53
C MET A 336 9.03 3.08 -25.22
N GLY A 337 9.82 2.62 -26.18
CA GLY A 337 9.67 1.29 -26.76
C GLY A 337 8.34 1.03 -27.51
N ALA A 338 7.66 2.08 -27.94
CA ALA A 338 6.50 1.93 -28.81
C ALA A 338 6.98 1.69 -30.25
N VAL A 339 6.87 0.46 -30.71
CA VAL A 339 7.05 0.10 -32.11
C VAL A 339 5.81 0.59 -32.88
N PRO A 340 5.96 1.40 -33.93
CA PRO A 340 4.80 1.76 -34.75
C PRO A 340 4.30 0.51 -35.50
N VAL A 341 3.11 0.07 -35.17
CA VAL A 341 2.39 -0.94 -35.94
C VAL A 341 1.89 -0.25 -37.22
N MET A 342 2.49 -0.51 -38.36
CA MET A 342 1.92 -0.16 -39.66
C MET A 342 0.69 -1.03 -39.90
N ILE A 343 -0.50 -0.41 -39.83
CA ILE A 343 -1.72 -1.00 -40.32
C ILE A 343 -1.74 -0.75 -41.85
N PRO A 344 -1.75 -1.77 -42.69
CA PRO A 344 -1.88 -1.55 -44.11
C PRO A 344 -3.26 -0.96 -44.42
N ALA A 345 -3.26 0.14 -45.17
CA ALA A 345 -4.50 0.77 -45.65
C ALA A 345 -5.24 -0.27 -46.52
N GLN A 346 -6.47 -0.57 -46.15
CA GLN A 346 -7.38 -1.33 -47.03
C GLN A 346 -7.69 -0.48 -48.25
N SER A 347 -7.26 -0.95 -49.38
CA SER A 347 -7.66 -0.46 -50.69
C SER A 347 -9.16 -0.74 -50.89
N LYS A 348 -9.89 0.32 -51.16
CA LYS A 348 -11.30 0.29 -51.56
C LYS A 348 -11.40 -0.02 -53.07
N ASP A 349 -11.05 -1.19 -53.49
CA ASP A 349 -11.51 -1.65 -54.81
C ASP A 349 -11.54 -3.18 -54.82
N GLY A 350 -12.78 -3.66 -54.79
CA GLY A 350 -13.06 -5.06 -55.02
C GLY A 350 -12.81 -5.43 -56.50
N SER A 351 -11.95 -6.36 -56.73
CA SER A 351 -12.02 -7.19 -57.93
C SER A 351 -11.40 -8.54 -57.64
N ILE A 352 -12.24 -9.53 -57.69
CA ILE A 352 -11.93 -10.93 -57.65
C ILE A 352 -11.49 -11.31 -59.08
N VAL A 353 -10.32 -11.83 -59.21
CA VAL A 353 -9.97 -12.86 -60.22
C VAL A 353 -9.04 -13.86 -59.51
#